data_425d096e53426eb3f1f8c16d6733649a
#
_entry.id   425d096e53426eb3f1f8c16d6733649a
#
_cell.length_a   1.000
_cell.length_b   1.000
_cell.length_c   1.000
_cell.angle_alpha   90.00
_cell.angle_beta   90.00
_cell.angle_gamma   90.00
#
_symmetry.space_group_name_H-M   'P 1'
#
loop_
_entity.id
_entity.type
_entity.pdbx_description
1 polymer ?
#
loop_
_entity_poly.entity_id
_entity_poly.type
_entity_poly.pdbx_seq_one_letter_code
_entity_poly.pdbx_strand_id
1 'polypeptide(L)'
;MTRMTDPILAELDQEAATTRRVLERVPGDKLGWRPHAKSMSLGQLALHVATTPGAVATILSQDSFESPGFNQPAPGSAAELIPALEESVKTAKKLLSDLNDQKAMAAWQLTKDGKVLFEAPRIAVIRSIMLNHWYHHRGQLSVYLRVLGIPVPSIYGPSADENPFV
;
A
#
# COMPACT_ATOMS: atom_id res chain seq x y z
N MET A 1 -9.75 26.12 -7.90
CA MET A 1 -9.54 25.80 -6.47
C MET A 1 -8.81 24.48 -6.37
N THR A 2 -7.85 24.37 -5.48
CA THR A 2 -7.13 23.11 -5.21
C THR A 2 -8.04 22.19 -4.39
N ARG A 3 -8.21 20.94 -4.81
CA ARG A 3 -9.02 19.95 -4.09
C ARG A 3 -8.19 19.33 -2.94
N MET A 4 -8.86 18.82 -1.93
CA MET A 4 -8.20 18.10 -0.81
C MET A 4 -7.39 16.89 -1.28
N THR A 5 -7.74 16.30 -2.42
CA THR A 5 -7.06 15.12 -2.99
C THR A 5 -5.86 15.47 -3.85
N ASP A 6 -5.69 16.71 -4.31
CA ASP A 6 -4.58 17.09 -5.22
C ASP A 6 -3.19 16.85 -4.60
N PRO A 7 -2.90 17.25 -3.33
CA PRO A 7 -1.62 16.92 -2.71
C PRO A 7 -1.43 15.42 -2.48
N ILE A 8 -2.52 14.67 -2.25
CA ILE A 8 -2.47 13.21 -2.08
C ILE A 8 -2.13 12.51 -3.41
N LEU A 9 -2.64 13.03 -4.54
CA LEU A 9 -2.28 12.52 -5.87
C LEU A 9 -0.78 12.68 -6.16
N ALA A 10 -0.21 13.85 -5.84
CA ALA A 10 1.22 14.09 -6.01
C ALA A 10 2.06 13.16 -5.10
N GLU A 11 1.65 13.01 -3.84
CA GLU A 11 2.28 12.09 -2.89
C GLU A 11 2.20 10.64 -3.38
N LEU A 12 1.04 10.18 -3.86
CA LEU A 12 0.85 8.83 -4.38
C LEU A 12 1.82 8.51 -5.53
N ASP A 13 2.06 9.46 -6.43
CA ASP A 13 3.01 9.28 -7.54
C ASP A 13 4.45 9.13 -7.05
N GLN A 14 4.87 9.97 -6.13
CA GLN A 14 6.20 9.91 -5.53
C GLN A 14 6.42 8.59 -4.79
N GLU A 15 5.42 8.19 -3.99
CA GLU A 15 5.48 6.97 -3.19
C GLU A 15 5.39 5.70 -4.02
N ALA A 16 4.68 5.74 -5.14
CA ALA A 16 4.65 4.64 -6.11
C ALA A 16 6.02 4.38 -6.73
N ALA A 17 6.74 5.44 -7.11
CA ALA A 17 8.11 5.32 -7.62
C ALA A 17 9.06 4.71 -6.58
N THR A 18 8.97 5.17 -5.33
CA THR A 18 9.76 4.62 -4.21
C THR A 18 9.40 3.16 -3.92
N THR A 19 8.11 2.82 -3.92
CA THR A 19 7.63 1.45 -3.69
C THR A 19 8.07 0.50 -4.80
N ARG A 20 8.05 0.93 -6.06
CA ARG A 20 8.56 0.17 -7.21
C ARG A 20 10.00 -0.28 -6.96
N ARG A 21 10.88 0.63 -6.54
CA ARG A 21 12.30 0.34 -6.27
C ARG A 21 12.49 -0.72 -5.18
N VAL A 22 11.63 -0.72 -4.15
CA VAL A 22 11.65 -1.75 -3.10
C VAL A 22 11.16 -3.09 -3.63
N LEU A 23 10.07 -3.12 -4.41
CA LEU A 23 9.51 -4.35 -4.97
C LEU A 23 10.43 -5.00 -6.01
N GLU A 24 11.18 -4.23 -6.78
CA GLU A 24 12.18 -4.72 -7.74
C GLU A 24 13.35 -5.48 -7.06
N ARG A 25 13.53 -5.31 -5.74
CA ARG A 25 14.53 -6.04 -4.96
C ARG A 25 14.03 -7.39 -4.43
N VAL A 26 12.75 -7.71 -4.57
CA VAL A 26 12.17 -8.94 -4.02
C VAL A 26 12.66 -10.17 -4.79
N PRO A 27 13.42 -11.09 -4.14
CA PRO A 27 13.96 -12.27 -4.81
C PRO A 27 12.86 -13.31 -5.02
N GLY A 28 12.74 -13.81 -6.26
CA GLY A 28 11.69 -14.76 -6.65
C GLY A 28 11.82 -16.13 -5.97
N ASP A 29 13.03 -16.55 -5.62
CA ASP A 29 13.31 -17.83 -4.94
C ASP A 29 13.04 -17.79 -3.43
N LYS A 30 12.70 -16.64 -2.85
CA LYS A 30 12.46 -16.44 -1.42
C LYS A 30 11.02 -16.08 -1.07
N LEU A 31 10.07 -16.12 -2.00
CA LEU A 31 8.69 -15.67 -1.78
C LEU A 31 8.00 -16.39 -0.60
N GLY A 32 8.34 -17.65 -0.34
CA GLY A 32 7.83 -18.43 0.80
C GLY A 32 8.50 -18.14 2.15
N TRP A 33 9.64 -17.45 2.16
CA TRP A 33 10.37 -17.13 3.39
C TRP A 33 9.59 -16.19 4.30
N ARG A 34 9.72 -16.38 5.62
CA ARG A 34 9.13 -15.52 6.65
C ARG A 34 10.04 -15.42 7.87
N PRO A 35 10.10 -14.27 8.55
CA PRO A 35 10.95 -14.10 9.73
C PRO A 35 10.41 -14.85 10.96
N HIS A 36 9.09 -15.11 11.00
CA HIS A 36 8.42 -15.81 12.09
C HIS A 36 7.16 -16.51 11.58
N ALA A 37 6.76 -17.62 12.22
CA ALA A 37 5.59 -18.42 11.79
C ALA A 37 4.27 -17.60 11.74
N LYS A 38 4.13 -16.59 12.57
CA LYS A 38 2.96 -15.68 12.61
C LYS A 38 3.04 -14.52 11.61
N SER A 39 4.19 -14.31 10.95
CA SER A 39 4.37 -13.22 10.00
C SER A 39 3.89 -13.61 8.60
N MET A 40 3.52 -12.63 7.79
CA MET A 40 3.36 -12.82 6.34
C MET A 40 4.67 -13.36 5.75
N SER A 41 4.56 -14.18 4.70
CA SER A 41 5.74 -14.50 3.90
C SER A 41 6.22 -13.27 3.11
N LEU A 42 7.45 -13.31 2.61
CA LEU A 42 8.00 -12.26 1.76
C LEU A 42 7.07 -11.95 0.58
N GLY A 43 6.59 -12.99 -0.11
CA GLY A 43 5.67 -12.83 -1.23
C GLY A 43 4.32 -12.25 -0.82
N GLN A 44 3.74 -12.70 0.29
CA GLN A 44 2.50 -12.15 0.83
C GLN A 44 2.65 -10.66 1.16
N LEU A 45 3.72 -10.29 1.86
CA LEU A 45 3.99 -8.89 2.21
C LEU A 45 4.26 -8.03 0.97
N ALA A 46 5.05 -8.52 0.02
CA ALA A 46 5.35 -7.81 -1.22
C ALA A 46 4.09 -7.57 -2.07
N LEU A 47 3.24 -8.59 -2.23
CA LEU A 47 1.97 -8.43 -2.96
C LEU A 47 1.02 -7.49 -2.22
N HIS A 48 0.95 -7.57 -0.89
CA HIS A 48 0.18 -6.65 -0.08
C HIS A 48 0.64 -5.19 -0.29
N VAL A 49 1.96 -4.95 -0.27
CA VAL A 49 2.54 -3.63 -0.58
C VAL A 49 2.18 -3.17 -1.99
N ALA A 50 2.25 -4.07 -2.98
CA ALA A 50 1.90 -3.74 -4.36
C ALA A 50 0.42 -3.36 -4.53
N THR A 51 -0.50 -4.02 -3.81
CA THR A 51 -1.95 -3.92 -4.05
C THR A 51 -2.69 -2.98 -3.11
N THR A 52 -2.10 -2.58 -2.00
CA THR A 52 -2.79 -1.81 -0.93
C THR A 52 -3.46 -0.52 -1.44
N PRO A 53 -2.83 0.38 -2.23
CA PRO A 53 -3.49 1.61 -2.65
C PRO A 53 -4.78 1.36 -3.44
N GLY A 54 -4.75 0.46 -4.42
CA GLY A 54 -5.90 0.13 -5.26
C GLY A 54 -6.99 -0.62 -4.52
N ALA A 55 -6.63 -1.57 -3.64
CA ALA A 55 -7.59 -2.29 -2.81
C ALA A 55 -8.35 -1.34 -1.88
N VAL A 56 -7.63 -0.44 -1.21
CA VAL A 56 -8.26 0.58 -0.34
C VAL A 56 -9.10 1.55 -1.16
N ALA A 57 -8.63 1.99 -2.33
CA ALA A 57 -9.42 2.85 -3.21
C ALA A 57 -10.73 2.17 -3.65
N THR A 58 -10.70 0.89 -3.95
CA THR A 58 -11.90 0.12 -4.34
C THR A 58 -12.94 0.09 -3.22
N ILE A 59 -12.55 -0.17 -1.97
CA ILE A 59 -13.49 -0.15 -0.85
C ILE A 59 -13.97 1.26 -0.52
N LEU A 60 -13.14 2.29 -0.68
CA LEU A 60 -13.51 3.68 -0.45
C LEU A 60 -14.39 4.29 -1.55
N SER A 61 -14.56 3.62 -2.69
CA SER A 61 -15.52 4.04 -3.71
C SER A 61 -16.98 3.84 -3.28
N GLN A 62 -17.22 3.02 -2.26
CA GLN A 62 -18.52 2.80 -1.60
C GLN A 62 -18.60 3.62 -0.31
N ASP A 63 -19.80 3.75 0.26
CA ASP A 63 -20.00 4.48 1.53
C ASP A 63 -19.67 3.64 2.76
N SER A 64 -19.70 2.33 2.62
CA SER A 64 -19.32 1.37 3.66
C SER A 64 -18.68 0.12 3.07
N PHE A 65 -17.96 -0.61 3.89
CA PHE A 65 -17.35 -1.88 3.53
C PHE A 65 -17.56 -2.91 4.64
N GLU A 66 -18.15 -4.05 4.28
CA GLU A 66 -18.27 -5.20 5.16
C GLU A 66 -16.97 -6.00 5.15
N SER A 67 -16.32 -6.12 6.31
CA SER A 67 -15.02 -6.81 6.42
C SER A 67 -15.17 -8.32 6.18
N PRO A 68 -14.57 -8.88 5.12
CA PRO A 68 -14.64 -10.33 4.86
C PRO A 68 -13.67 -11.14 5.73
N GLY A 69 -12.92 -10.48 6.62
CA GLY A 69 -11.76 -11.08 7.31
C GLY A 69 -10.46 -10.90 6.51
N PHE A 70 -9.35 -11.28 7.14
CA PHE A 70 -8.03 -11.11 6.54
C PHE A 70 -7.64 -12.35 5.73
N ASN A 71 -7.52 -12.18 4.42
CA ASN A 71 -6.88 -13.13 3.53
C ASN A 71 -5.69 -12.44 2.86
N GLN A 72 -4.51 -13.05 2.96
CA GLN A 72 -3.27 -12.50 2.40
C GLN A 72 -2.76 -13.46 1.31
N PRO A 73 -3.15 -13.26 0.03
CA PRO A 73 -2.64 -14.07 -1.07
C PRO A 73 -1.14 -13.85 -1.26
N ALA A 74 -0.48 -14.85 -1.81
CA ALA A 74 0.90 -14.75 -2.27
C ALA A 74 0.94 -14.72 -3.80
N PRO A 75 1.92 -14.03 -4.42
CA PRO A 75 2.10 -14.09 -5.86
C PRO A 75 2.68 -15.44 -6.27
N GLY A 76 2.38 -15.88 -7.49
CA GLY A 76 3.02 -17.05 -8.11
C GLY A 76 4.46 -16.79 -8.49
N SER A 77 4.82 -15.56 -8.79
CA SER A 77 6.19 -15.12 -9.10
C SER A 77 6.44 -13.66 -8.72
N ALA A 78 7.70 -13.27 -8.55
CA ALA A 78 8.07 -11.88 -8.30
C ALA A 78 7.73 -10.95 -9.50
N ALA A 79 7.64 -11.49 -10.72
CA ALA A 79 7.29 -10.72 -11.91
C ALA A 79 5.86 -10.13 -11.86
N GLU A 80 4.99 -10.65 -11.00
CA GLU A 80 3.62 -10.14 -10.82
C GLU A 80 3.56 -8.85 -10.00
N LEU A 81 4.60 -8.54 -9.22
CA LEU A 81 4.57 -7.45 -8.23
C LEU A 81 4.48 -6.07 -8.89
N ILE A 82 5.25 -5.82 -9.93
CA ILE A 82 5.27 -4.52 -10.60
C ILE A 82 3.97 -4.25 -11.38
N PRO A 83 3.45 -5.17 -12.20
CA PRO A 83 2.12 -5.01 -12.80
C PRO A 83 1.00 -4.80 -11.78
N ALA A 84 1.04 -5.52 -10.64
CA ALA A 84 0.08 -5.34 -9.56
C ALA A 84 0.16 -3.93 -8.94
N LEU A 85 1.36 -3.39 -8.73
CA LEU A 85 1.55 -2.02 -8.26
C LEU A 85 0.98 -0.99 -9.25
N GLU A 86 1.28 -1.15 -10.54
CA GLU A 86 0.82 -0.23 -11.59
C GLU A 86 -0.71 -0.16 -11.66
N GLU A 87 -1.38 -1.30 -11.65
CA GLU A 87 -2.85 -1.34 -11.67
C GLU A 87 -3.44 -0.81 -10.35
N SER A 88 -2.81 -1.11 -9.21
CA SER A 88 -3.19 -0.60 -7.90
C SER A 88 -3.12 0.93 -7.84
N VAL A 89 -2.01 1.51 -8.28
CA VAL A 89 -1.82 2.98 -8.32
C VAL A 89 -2.80 3.64 -9.28
N LYS A 90 -3.03 3.07 -10.44
CA LYS A 90 -4.01 3.56 -11.41
C LYS A 90 -5.42 3.60 -10.81
N THR A 91 -5.83 2.55 -10.09
CA THR A 91 -7.12 2.49 -9.38
C THR A 91 -7.23 3.56 -8.30
N ALA A 92 -6.18 3.74 -7.50
CA ALA A 92 -6.14 4.77 -6.46
C ALA A 92 -6.20 6.19 -7.06
N LYS A 93 -5.45 6.44 -8.13
CA LYS A 93 -5.50 7.73 -8.86
C LYS A 93 -6.89 8.04 -9.39
N LYS A 94 -7.58 7.03 -9.94
CA LYS A 94 -8.94 7.21 -10.42
C LYS A 94 -9.87 7.65 -9.28
N LEU A 95 -9.89 6.94 -8.14
CA LEU A 95 -10.69 7.34 -6.98
C LEU A 95 -10.38 8.80 -6.57
N LEU A 96 -9.10 9.13 -6.37
CA LEU A 96 -8.69 10.46 -5.90
C LEU A 96 -9.06 11.56 -6.89
N SER A 97 -9.02 11.28 -8.19
CA SER A 97 -9.41 12.21 -9.25
C SER A 97 -10.93 12.43 -9.32
N ASP A 98 -11.72 11.40 -9.05
CA ASP A 98 -13.19 11.45 -9.09
C ASP A 98 -13.78 12.01 -7.79
N LEU A 99 -13.00 12.08 -6.71
CA LEU A 99 -13.46 12.48 -5.38
C LEU A 99 -13.48 14.02 -5.25
N ASN A 100 -14.65 14.61 -5.09
CA ASN A 100 -14.77 16.03 -4.70
C ASN A 100 -14.65 16.21 -3.18
N ASP A 101 -14.45 17.44 -2.72
CA ASP A 101 -14.21 17.74 -1.30
C ASP A 101 -15.41 17.37 -0.41
N GLN A 102 -16.64 17.49 -0.90
CA GLN A 102 -17.83 17.07 -0.16
C GLN A 102 -17.82 15.56 0.10
N LYS A 103 -17.54 14.76 -0.91
CA LYS A 103 -17.41 13.30 -0.77
C LYS A 103 -16.19 12.91 0.05
N ALA A 104 -15.08 13.66 -0.08
CA ALA A 104 -13.87 13.44 0.73
C ALA A 104 -14.14 13.61 2.22
N MET A 105 -14.99 14.58 2.60
CA MET A 105 -15.38 14.83 3.98
C MET A 105 -16.56 13.97 4.47
N ALA A 106 -17.28 13.28 3.58
CA ALA A 106 -18.36 12.39 3.97
C ALA A 106 -17.85 11.20 4.79
N ALA A 107 -18.67 10.77 5.76
CA ALA A 107 -18.38 9.60 6.59
C ALA A 107 -18.27 8.34 5.72
N TRP A 108 -17.31 7.49 6.07
CA TRP A 108 -17.13 6.15 5.55
C TRP A 108 -17.10 5.16 6.72
N GLN A 109 -17.72 4.00 6.55
CA GLN A 109 -17.88 3.01 7.59
C GLN A 109 -17.24 1.67 7.23
N LEU A 110 -16.51 1.10 8.19
CA LEU A 110 -16.15 -0.32 8.20
C LEU A 110 -17.18 -1.05 9.08
N THR A 111 -17.84 -2.06 8.52
CA THR A 111 -18.84 -2.85 9.22
C THR A 111 -18.42 -4.31 9.35
N LYS A 112 -18.99 -5.03 10.30
CA LYS A 112 -18.91 -6.48 10.44
C LYS A 112 -20.17 -7.01 11.08
N ASP A 113 -20.79 -8.01 10.49
CA ASP A 113 -22.05 -8.62 10.95
C ASP A 113 -23.13 -7.54 11.21
N GLY A 114 -23.21 -6.54 10.31
CA GLY A 114 -24.14 -5.41 10.39
C GLY A 114 -23.81 -4.37 11.46
N LYS A 115 -22.69 -4.47 12.16
CA LYS A 115 -22.25 -3.51 13.19
C LYS A 115 -21.14 -2.61 12.63
N VAL A 116 -21.22 -1.31 12.91
CA VAL A 116 -20.15 -0.37 12.61
C VAL A 116 -18.99 -0.60 13.56
N LEU A 117 -17.82 -0.97 13.02
CA LEU A 117 -16.58 -1.13 13.77
C LEU A 117 -15.75 0.15 13.81
N PHE A 118 -15.85 0.94 12.73
CA PHE A 118 -15.09 2.17 12.59
C PHE A 118 -15.81 3.11 11.62
N GLU A 119 -15.79 4.40 11.95
CA GLU A 119 -16.32 5.47 11.09
C GLU A 119 -15.36 6.66 11.11
N ALA A 120 -15.09 7.23 9.94
CA ALA A 120 -14.33 8.46 9.81
C ALA A 120 -14.62 9.15 8.46
N PRO A 121 -14.29 10.43 8.30
CA PRO A 121 -14.28 11.07 6.99
C PRO A 121 -13.40 10.28 6.01
N ARG A 122 -13.87 10.10 4.77
CA ARG A 122 -13.17 9.30 3.75
C ARG A 122 -11.72 9.78 3.55
N ILE A 123 -11.47 11.10 3.60
CA ILE A 123 -10.11 11.66 3.49
C ILE A 123 -9.18 11.19 4.62
N ALA A 124 -9.70 11.03 5.84
CA ALA A 124 -8.93 10.50 6.97
C ALA A 124 -8.59 9.01 6.77
N VAL A 125 -9.51 8.23 6.19
CA VAL A 125 -9.26 6.82 5.83
C VAL A 125 -8.23 6.71 4.71
N ILE A 126 -8.29 7.58 3.69
CA ILE A 126 -7.26 7.69 2.65
C ILE A 126 -5.90 7.93 3.31
N ARG A 127 -5.78 8.88 4.22
CA ARG A 127 -4.51 9.18 4.89
C ARG A 127 -4.03 7.99 5.75
N SER A 128 -4.89 7.43 6.60
CA SER A 128 -4.49 6.43 7.60
C SER A 128 -4.35 5.02 7.01
N ILE A 129 -5.30 4.57 6.19
CA ILE A 129 -5.36 3.19 5.71
C ILE A 129 -4.76 3.04 4.31
N MET A 130 -5.00 3.98 3.39
CA MET A 130 -4.38 3.87 2.06
C MET A 130 -2.89 4.22 2.11
N LEU A 131 -2.50 5.36 2.70
CA LEU A 131 -1.12 5.85 2.65
C LEU A 131 -0.26 5.36 3.83
N ASN A 132 -0.63 5.69 5.08
CA ASN A 132 0.23 5.35 6.23
C ASN A 132 0.41 3.83 6.40
N HIS A 133 -0.66 3.05 6.21
CA HIS A 133 -0.60 1.59 6.23
C HIS A 133 0.29 1.04 5.10
N TRP A 134 0.22 1.63 3.90
CA TRP A 134 1.10 1.28 2.79
C TRP A 134 2.57 1.53 3.13
N TYR A 135 2.89 2.70 3.67
CA TYR A 135 4.26 3.05 4.09
C TYR A 135 4.78 2.14 5.20
N HIS A 136 3.89 1.80 6.16
CA HIS A 136 4.20 0.85 7.23
C HIS A 136 4.62 -0.51 6.67
N HIS A 137 3.85 -1.10 5.76
CA HIS A 137 4.19 -2.40 5.17
C HIS A 137 5.39 -2.35 4.24
N ARG A 138 5.59 -1.24 3.51
CA ARG A 138 6.83 -1.04 2.75
C ARG A 138 8.05 -0.98 3.67
N GLY A 139 7.95 -0.32 4.81
CA GLY A 139 9.00 -0.32 5.83
C GLY A 139 9.30 -1.73 6.37
N GLN A 140 8.26 -2.53 6.63
CA GLN A 140 8.44 -3.95 7.01
C GLN A 140 9.12 -4.74 5.89
N LEU A 141 8.74 -4.53 4.63
CA LEU A 141 9.35 -5.21 3.48
C LEU A 141 10.84 -4.88 3.37
N SER A 142 11.25 -3.63 3.62
CA SER A 142 12.66 -3.24 3.62
C SER A 142 13.47 -3.98 4.69
N VAL A 143 12.88 -4.23 5.86
CA VAL A 143 13.50 -5.06 6.91
C VAL A 143 13.62 -6.52 6.47
N TYR A 144 12.59 -7.08 5.81
CA TYR A 144 12.67 -8.45 5.28
C TYR A 144 13.80 -8.60 4.26
N LEU A 145 13.93 -7.63 3.33
CA LEU A 145 15.04 -7.62 2.37
C LEU A 145 16.40 -7.56 3.10
N ARG A 146 16.54 -6.71 4.11
CA ARG A 146 17.77 -6.60 4.89
C ARG A 146 18.15 -7.91 5.59
N VAL A 147 17.18 -8.58 6.22
CA VAL A 147 17.41 -9.89 6.89
C VAL A 147 17.85 -10.96 5.91
N LEU A 148 17.38 -10.89 4.66
CA LEU A 148 17.78 -11.79 3.58
C LEU A 148 19.11 -11.41 2.91
N GLY A 149 19.79 -10.35 3.37
CA GLY A 149 21.04 -9.87 2.77
C GLY A 149 20.85 -9.17 1.43
N ILE A 150 19.63 -8.77 1.08
CA ILE A 150 19.32 -8.06 -0.16
C ILE A 150 19.59 -6.55 0.05
N PRO A 151 20.29 -5.87 -0.88
CA PRO A 151 20.48 -4.43 -0.81
C PRO A 151 19.15 -3.67 -0.78
N VAL A 152 19.01 -2.74 0.18
CA VAL A 152 17.79 -1.95 0.38
C VAL A 152 17.96 -0.58 -0.27
N PRO A 153 17.07 -0.15 -1.18
CA PRO A 153 17.15 1.17 -1.78
C PRO A 153 16.90 2.28 -0.76
N SER A 154 17.37 3.48 -1.05
CA SER A 154 16.98 4.69 -0.34
C SER A 154 15.46 4.88 -0.42
N ILE A 155 14.79 5.16 0.70
CA ILE A 155 13.34 5.39 0.77
C ILE A 155 13.06 6.86 1.13
N TYR A 156 13.34 7.28 2.36
CA TYR A 156 13.17 8.65 2.83
C TYR A 156 14.50 9.31 3.22
N GLY A 157 15.59 8.71 2.84
CA GLY A 157 16.95 9.12 3.14
C GLY A 157 17.91 8.01 2.79
N PRO A 158 19.22 8.16 3.06
CA PRO A 158 20.22 7.14 2.77
C PRO A 158 19.90 5.81 3.45
N SER A 159 20.14 4.72 2.75
CA SER A 159 20.27 3.38 3.33
C SER A 159 21.76 3.06 3.50
N ALA A 160 22.09 1.88 4.08
CA ALA A 160 23.46 1.41 4.11
C ALA A 160 24.02 1.04 2.72
N ASP A 161 23.15 0.87 1.73
CA ASP A 161 23.50 0.41 0.38
C ASP A 161 23.39 1.53 -0.66
N GLU A 162 22.68 2.63 -0.35
CA GLU A 162 22.38 3.68 -1.32
C GLU A 162 22.29 5.04 -0.62
N ASN A 163 23.01 6.03 -1.16
CA ASN A 163 22.94 7.43 -0.74
C ASN A 163 22.49 8.30 -1.92
N PRO A 164 21.30 8.88 -1.88
CA PRO A 164 20.77 9.72 -2.97
C PRO A 164 21.38 11.11 -3.02
N PHE A 165 22.28 11.45 -2.09
CA PHE A 165 22.88 12.80 -1.97
C PHE A 165 24.33 12.87 -2.47
N VAL A 166 24.88 11.78 -2.97
CA VAL A 166 26.26 11.70 -3.50
C VAL A 166 26.26 10.95 -4.83
#